data_c0d36f7a1961cea31f8f0d9cc4f41f0b
#
_entry.id   c0d36f7a1961cea31f8f0d9cc4f41f0b
#
_cell.length_a   1.000
_cell.length_b   1.000
_cell.length_c   1.000
_cell.angle_alpha   90.00
_cell.angle_beta   90.00
_cell.angle_gamma   90.00
#
_symmetry.space_group_name_H-M   'P 1'
#
loop_
_entity.id
_entity.type
_entity.pdbx_description
1 polymer ?
#
loop_
_entity_poly.entity_id
_entity_poly.type
_entity_poly.pdbx_seq_one_letter_code
_entity_poly.pdbx_strand_id
1 'polypeptide(L)'
;SIETGRDTTKLNFLVLGIEYSIEIPFTDQASIENVLTCVLTTIIINPSLIDHPELFSKLEPVEMRLELIEGNRNNLIINDVYNNDINSLKIALDFQQQRATDADLEPVLILTEIQQSALNERPLYSRVGELIGKYRISKFYGIGKELFAYREFFPAEIGERNFFPSVEDFLSSDIPQQLSQACILIKGARSFHCERISDRLSRKVHETTLEVDLDAVAHNLQYYRSKLPQGTQCIAMVKAQGYGVGAYEVAKKLDQMHVGALAVAVADEGRELRSQGILSPILVMNPEPTAFDTLLEWHLEPVVFSWKLLRALANKIDKQGFDNIGVHIEVDTGMHRLGFRLDEIPELARFFAQTHLLRARSIFTHLAAADMPEEDAFTRNQLEVFRTTADQFSEIVGYRPLYHALNTAGVERFPQYAFDCVRLGIGLYGISPTMDKHLEPAVRLRTTLLQKSYISGDETIGYGRRGHLTQGGEIGIIPIGYADGYNRRMSCGRGWVVVHGKRCPIVGNVCMDTCMIDLSQCPEAQEGDEVILFGDKEARIEDLARAIDTIPYELIADLAPRVRRVYYQN
;
A
#
# COMPACT_ATOMS: atom_id res chain seq x y z
N SER A 1 -11.70 12.58 34.53
CA SER A 1 -12.73 11.52 34.37
C SER A 1 -12.67 10.95 32.99
N ILE A 2 -13.12 9.71 32.85
CA ILE A 2 -13.23 8.98 31.57
C ILE A 2 -14.71 8.66 31.41
N GLU A 3 -15.29 9.07 30.28
CA GLU A 3 -16.71 8.85 29.96
C GLU A 3 -16.77 8.11 28.63
N THR A 4 -16.96 6.79 28.67
CA THR A 4 -17.00 5.93 27.47
C THR A 4 -18.44 5.88 26.94
N GLY A 5 -18.60 6.32 25.68
CA GLY A 5 -19.82 6.19 24.91
C GLY A 5 -19.85 4.90 24.08
N ARG A 6 -20.74 4.84 23.07
CA ARG A 6 -20.86 3.67 22.18
C ARG A 6 -19.68 3.55 21.23
N ASP A 7 -19.23 4.65 20.64
CA ASP A 7 -18.21 4.68 19.58
C ASP A 7 -17.04 5.61 19.90
N THR A 8 -17.18 6.48 20.91
CA THR A 8 -16.14 7.44 21.33
C THR A 8 -16.00 7.45 22.85
N THR A 9 -14.85 7.92 23.33
CA THR A 9 -14.60 8.16 24.76
C THR A 9 -14.17 9.60 24.97
N LYS A 10 -14.79 10.27 25.93
CA LYS A 10 -14.43 11.61 26.38
C LYS A 10 -13.48 11.54 27.58
N LEU A 11 -12.32 12.16 27.45
CA LEU A 11 -11.29 12.22 28.48
C LEU A 11 -11.22 13.62 29.02
N ASN A 12 -11.55 13.81 30.31
CA ASN A 12 -11.42 15.08 31.01
C ASN A 12 -10.28 15.00 32.03
N PHE A 13 -9.31 15.89 31.94
CA PHE A 13 -8.12 15.91 32.80
C PHE A 13 -7.68 17.34 33.11
N LEU A 14 -6.85 17.47 34.15
CA LEU A 14 -6.35 18.73 34.64
C LEU A 14 -4.83 18.80 34.42
N VAL A 15 -4.37 19.84 33.75
CA VAL A 15 -2.94 20.09 33.53
C VAL A 15 -2.60 21.48 34.06
N LEU A 16 -1.72 21.55 35.05
CA LEU A 16 -1.29 22.82 35.70
C LEU A 16 -2.45 23.72 36.12
N GLY A 17 -3.59 23.14 36.53
CA GLY A 17 -4.77 23.87 36.99
C GLY A 17 -5.75 24.29 35.87
N ILE A 18 -5.48 23.93 34.63
CA ILE A 18 -6.37 24.16 33.48
C ILE A 18 -7.09 22.84 33.13
N GLU A 19 -8.41 22.91 32.99
CA GLU A 19 -9.21 21.75 32.57
C GLU A 19 -9.17 21.59 31.04
N TYR A 20 -8.88 20.37 30.60
CA TYR A 20 -8.92 19.97 29.19
C TYR A 20 -9.92 18.85 29.00
N SER A 21 -10.56 18.86 27.84
CA SER A 21 -11.48 17.81 27.41
C SER A 21 -11.15 17.43 25.97
N ILE A 22 -10.83 16.15 25.74
CA ILE A 22 -10.62 15.60 24.39
C ILE A 22 -11.59 14.45 24.16
N GLU A 23 -12.02 14.30 22.92
CA GLU A 23 -12.82 13.16 22.47
C GLU A 23 -11.96 12.28 21.54
N ILE A 24 -12.00 10.97 21.78
CA ILE A 24 -11.19 10.00 21.05
C ILE A 24 -12.09 8.91 20.44
N PRO A 25 -11.77 8.37 19.26
CA PRO A 25 -12.58 7.35 18.56
C PRO A 25 -12.29 5.94 19.06
N PHE A 26 -12.02 5.77 20.36
CA PHE A 26 -11.71 4.48 20.98
C PHE A 26 -12.56 4.28 22.23
N THR A 27 -12.95 3.03 22.48
CA THR A 27 -13.76 2.67 23.67
C THR A 27 -13.12 1.56 24.49
N ASP A 28 -12.07 0.92 24.00
CA ASP A 28 -11.32 -0.10 24.72
C ASP A 28 -10.28 0.53 25.65
N GLN A 29 -10.03 -0.14 26.78
CA GLN A 29 -9.14 0.37 27.82
C GLN A 29 -7.69 0.52 27.38
N ALA A 30 -7.20 -0.38 26.51
CA ALA A 30 -5.80 -0.35 26.06
C ALA A 30 -5.55 0.86 25.14
N SER A 31 -6.45 1.17 24.22
CA SER A 31 -6.37 2.35 23.36
C SER A 31 -6.49 3.63 24.18
N ILE A 32 -7.39 3.66 25.19
CA ILE A 32 -7.53 4.80 26.11
C ILE A 32 -6.23 5.05 26.89
N GLU A 33 -5.59 4.01 27.43
CA GLU A 33 -4.31 4.12 28.15
C GLU A 33 -3.17 4.58 27.23
N ASN A 34 -3.12 4.11 25.99
CA ASN A 34 -2.16 4.55 25.00
C ASN A 34 -2.35 6.04 24.66
N VAL A 35 -3.59 6.49 24.45
CA VAL A 35 -3.88 7.91 24.20
C VAL A 35 -3.52 8.77 25.41
N LEU A 36 -3.80 8.32 26.63
CA LEU A 36 -3.37 9.04 27.84
C LEU A 36 -1.84 9.19 27.90
N THR A 37 -1.10 8.14 27.52
CA THR A 37 0.36 8.18 27.42
C THR A 37 0.82 9.18 26.34
N CYS A 38 0.18 9.19 25.18
CA CYS A 38 0.44 10.16 24.11
C CYS A 38 0.14 11.60 24.58
N VAL A 39 -0.98 11.83 25.26
CA VAL A 39 -1.33 13.14 25.81
C VAL A 39 -0.27 13.62 26.81
N LEU A 40 0.18 12.76 27.73
CA LEU A 40 1.24 13.10 28.68
C LEU A 40 2.56 13.44 27.97
N THR A 41 2.91 12.68 26.97
CA THR A 41 4.11 12.91 26.15
C THR A 41 4.00 14.23 25.38
N THR A 42 2.83 14.51 24.79
CA THR A 42 2.54 15.75 24.08
C THR A 42 2.67 16.98 25.00
N ILE A 43 2.16 16.91 26.21
CA ILE A 43 2.29 17.98 27.22
C ILE A 43 3.76 18.29 27.55
N ILE A 44 4.60 17.24 27.58
CA ILE A 44 6.03 17.40 27.89
C ILE A 44 6.81 17.99 26.70
N ILE A 45 6.51 17.56 25.48
CA ILE A 45 7.27 17.92 24.28
C ILE A 45 6.78 19.24 23.67
N ASN A 46 5.46 19.38 23.51
CA ASN A 46 4.82 20.56 22.91
C ASN A 46 3.45 20.80 23.54
N PRO A 47 3.38 21.55 24.63
CA PRO A 47 2.13 21.80 25.36
C PRO A 47 1.02 22.46 24.53
N SER A 48 1.36 23.25 23.50
CA SER A 48 0.36 23.94 22.68
C SER A 48 -0.51 23.00 21.84
N LEU A 49 -0.09 21.76 21.60
CA LEU A 49 -0.92 20.78 20.87
C LEU A 49 -2.16 20.36 21.65
N ILE A 50 -2.19 20.52 22.96
CA ILE A 50 -3.35 20.17 23.78
C ILE A 50 -4.50 21.18 23.64
N ASP A 51 -4.18 22.40 23.13
CA ASP A 51 -5.15 23.42 22.80
C ASP A 51 -5.94 23.13 21.52
N HIS A 52 -5.59 22.02 20.83
CA HIS A 52 -6.20 21.52 19.61
C HIS A 52 -6.89 20.16 19.81
N PRO A 53 -7.99 20.10 20.59
CA PRO A 53 -8.67 18.85 20.94
C PRO A 53 -9.18 18.08 19.70
N GLU A 54 -9.44 18.76 18.59
CA GLU A 54 -9.87 18.17 17.32
C GLU A 54 -8.83 17.23 16.68
N LEU A 55 -7.56 17.31 17.08
CA LEU A 55 -6.52 16.39 16.59
C LEU A 55 -6.71 14.99 17.16
N PHE A 56 -7.20 14.87 18.38
CA PHE A 56 -7.38 13.59 19.06
C PHE A 56 -8.59 12.81 18.53
N SER A 57 -9.60 13.48 17.99
CA SER A 57 -10.74 12.83 17.35
C SER A 57 -10.41 12.22 15.97
N LYS A 58 -9.26 12.60 15.40
CA LYS A 58 -8.76 12.07 14.11
C LYS A 58 -7.80 10.88 14.26
N LEU A 59 -7.57 10.41 15.50
CA LEU A 59 -6.76 9.21 15.73
C LEU A 59 -7.46 8.01 15.10
N GLU A 60 -6.71 7.20 14.38
CA GLU A 60 -7.22 5.98 13.76
C GLU A 60 -6.81 4.76 14.58
N PRO A 61 -7.64 3.70 14.62
CA PRO A 61 -7.25 2.42 15.18
C PRO A 61 -6.00 1.89 14.50
N VAL A 62 -5.12 1.26 15.26
CA VAL A 62 -4.00 0.53 14.66
C VAL A 62 -4.58 -0.70 13.95
N GLU A 63 -4.38 -0.80 12.63
CA GLU A 63 -4.84 -1.94 11.85
C GLU A 63 -4.42 -3.27 12.49
N MET A 64 -5.29 -4.28 12.40
CA MET A 64 -5.12 -5.62 12.98
C MET A 64 -5.01 -5.65 14.53
N ARG A 65 -5.41 -4.57 15.24
CA ARG A 65 -5.51 -4.54 16.72
C ARG A 65 -6.90 -4.11 17.14
N LEU A 66 -7.74 -5.08 17.55
CA LEU A 66 -9.14 -4.87 17.92
C LEU A 66 -9.94 -4.09 16.87
N GLU A 67 -9.53 -4.22 15.60
CA GLU A 67 -10.16 -3.55 14.46
C GLU A 67 -11.58 -4.09 14.27
N LEU A 68 -12.56 -3.20 14.15
CA LEU A 68 -13.96 -3.58 13.90
C LEU A 68 -14.23 -3.56 12.40
N ILE A 69 -14.66 -4.71 11.86
CA ILE A 69 -14.98 -4.89 10.45
C ILE A 69 -16.42 -5.39 10.31
N GLU A 70 -17.22 -4.78 9.43
CA GLU A 70 -18.51 -5.33 9.08
C GLU A 70 -18.35 -6.65 8.31
N GLY A 71 -18.90 -7.71 8.85
CA GLY A 71 -18.91 -9.02 8.21
C GLY A 71 -20.13 -9.25 7.31
N ASN A 72 -20.04 -10.26 6.42
CA ASN A 72 -21.21 -10.77 5.70
C ASN A 72 -22.23 -11.39 6.67
N ARG A 73 -23.49 -11.55 6.22
CA ARG A 73 -24.56 -12.19 6.99
C ARG A 73 -24.78 -11.61 8.39
N ASN A 74 -24.66 -10.28 8.51
CA ASN A 74 -24.83 -9.56 9.76
C ASN A 74 -23.82 -9.98 10.85
N ASN A 75 -22.59 -10.31 10.46
CA ASN A 75 -21.48 -10.54 11.38
C ASN A 75 -20.79 -9.22 11.73
N LEU A 76 -20.28 -9.13 12.94
CA LEU A 76 -19.33 -8.12 13.39
C LEU A 76 -17.99 -8.82 13.65
N ILE A 77 -16.94 -8.44 12.93
CA ILE A 77 -15.62 -9.05 13.06
C ILE A 77 -14.73 -8.14 13.91
N ILE A 78 -14.10 -8.72 14.91
CA ILE A 78 -13.03 -8.08 15.68
C ILE A 78 -11.71 -8.70 15.20
N ASN A 79 -10.95 -7.95 14.40
CA ASN A 79 -9.70 -8.38 13.83
C ASN A 79 -8.54 -7.99 14.78
N ASP A 80 -7.95 -8.98 15.46
CA ASP A 80 -6.85 -8.79 16.40
C ASP A 80 -5.75 -9.84 16.15
N VAL A 81 -5.09 -9.73 14.98
CA VAL A 81 -4.18 -10.74 14.45
C VAL A 81 -2.71 -10.30 14.47
N TYR A 82 -2.39 -9.26 15.21
CA TYR A 82 -1.02 -8.74 15.31
C TYR A 82 -0.15 -9.50 16.32
N ASN A 83 -0.62 -9.62 17.55
CA ASN A 83 0.04 -10.31 18.65
C ASN A 83 -0.90 -11.33 19.30
N ASN A 84 -0.36 -12.48 19.70
CA ASN A 84 -1.16 -13.48 20.41
C ASN A 84 -0.43 -13.93 21.69
N ASP A 85 -0.74 -13.27 22.80
CA ASP A 85 -0.34 -13.60 24.16
C ASP A 85 -1.57 -13.64 25.09
N ILE A 86 -1.42 -14.20 26.31
CA ILE A 86 -2.55 -14.41 27.25
C ILE A 86 -3.20 -13.08 27.68
N ASN A 87 -2.41 -12.02 27.87
CA ASN A 87 -2.94 -10.75 28.35
C ASN A 87 -3.72 -10.03 27.23
N SER A 88 -3.16 -10.01 26.02
CA SER A 88 -3.85 -9.46 24.85
C SER A 88 -5.11 -10.26 24.49
N LEU A 89 -5.10 -11.59 24.65
CA LEU A 89 -6.29 -12.43 24.49
C LEU A 89 -7.38 -12.04 25.50
N LYS A 90 -7.04 -11.80 26.78
CA LYS A 90 -8.01 -11.35 27.78
C LYS A 90 -8.67 -10.02 27.37
N ILE A 91 -7.87 -9.03 26.96
CA ILE A 91 -8.37 -7.72 26.51
C ILE A 91 -9.32 -7.89 25.32
N ALA A 92 -8.96 -8.71 24.35
CA ALA A 92 -9.77 -8.97 23.16
C ALA A 92 -11.10 -9.66 23.50
N LEU A 93 -11.10 -10.59 24.47
CA LEU A 93 -12.31 -11.26 24.96
C LEU A 93 -13.22 -10.30 25.72
N ASP A 94 -12.67 -9.43 26.58
CA ASP A 94 -13.43 -8.38 27.28
C ASP A 94 -14.12 -7.46 26.24
N PHE A 95 -13.40 -7.03 25.22
CA PHE A 95 -13.93 -6.19 24.15
C PHE A 95 -15.02 -6.92 23.33
N GLN A 96 -14.79 -8.20 22.98
CA GLN A 96 -15.80 -9.02 22.29
C GLN A 96 -17.09 -9.15 23.08
N GLN A 97 -17.02 -9.40 24.39
CA GLN A 97 -18.21 -9.55 25.23
C GLN A 97 -19.04 -8.25 25.26
N GLN A 98 -18.36 -7.10 25.34
CA GLN A 98 -19.03 -5.81 25.27
C GLN A 98 -19.75 -5.64 23.91
N ARG A 99 -19.04 -5.83 22.80
CA ARG A 99 -19.58 -5.64 21.46
C ARG A 99 -20.68 -6.62 21.10
N ALA A 100 -20.55 -7.88 21.52
CA ALA A 100 -21.57 -8.90 21.31
C ALA A 100 -22.87 -8.56 22.05
N THR A 101 -22.75 -8.04 23.28
CA THR A 101 -23.91 -7.62 24.09
C THR A 101 -24.59 -6.40 23.49
N ASP A 102 -23.81 -5.37 23.09
CA ASP A 102 -24.32 -4.11 22.53
C ASP A 102 -25.07 -4.33 21.19
N ALA A 103 -24.64 -5.31 20.41
CA ALA A 103 -25.20 -5.62 19.08
C ALA A 103 -26.18 -6.80 19.07
N ASP A 104 -26.40 -7.48 20.20
CA ASP A 104 -27.20 -8.71 20.32
C ASP A 104 -26.72 -9.80 19.34
N LEU A 105 -25.42 -10.05 19.30
CA LEU A 105 -24.76 -11.01 18.43
C LEU A 105 -24.17 -12.18 19.19
N GLU A 106 -24.12 -13.36 18.55
CA GLU A 106 -23.53 -14.58 19.11
C GLU A 106 -21.99 -14.47 19.16
N PRO A 107 -21.33 -14.60 20.34
CA PRO A 107 -19.86 -14.50 20.42
C PRO A 107 -19.18 -15.78 19.90
N VAL A 108 -18.33 -15.60 18.88
CA VAL A 108 -17.55 -16.66 18.21
C VAL A 108 -16.06 -16.32 18.34
N LEU A 109 -15.25 -17.27 18.78
CA LEU A 109 -13.79 -17.10 18.89
C LEU A 109 -13.06 -17.99 17.88
N ILE A 110 -12.22 -17.35 17.06
CA ILE A 110 -11.23 -18.00 16.20
C ILE A 110 -9.85 -17.65 16.78
N LEU A 111 -9.10 -18.66 17.25
CA LEU A 111 -7.85 -18.49 17.97
C LEU A 111 -6.72 -19.28 17.32
N THR A 112 -5.55 -18.65 17.08
CA THR A 112 -4.34 -19.38 16.69
C THR A 112 -3.44 -19.67 17.89
N GLU A 113 -2.33 -20.35 17.66
CA GLU A 113 -1.33 -20.65 18.67
C GLU A 113 -0.80 -19.40 19.37
N ILE A 114 -0.54 -19.52 20.68
CA ILE A 114 0.03 -18.46 21.50
C ILE A 114 1.56 -18.52 21.36
N GLN A 115 2.15 -17.52 20.71
CA GLN A 115 3.59 -17.53 20.40
C GLN A 115 4.46 -16.81 21.43
N GLN A 116 3.92 -15.84 22.16
CA GLN A 116 4.67 -15.04 23.12
C GLN A 116 4.34 -15.45 24.56
N SER A 117 4.95 -16.52 25.04
CA SER A 117 4.79 -16.98 26.42
C SER A 117 6.10 -17.47 27.02
N ALA A 118 6.33 -17.14 28.30
CA ALA A 118 7.41 -17.72 29.11
C ALA A 118 7.05 -19.09 29.69
N LEU A 119 5.82 -19.58 29.49
CA LEU A 119 5.32 -20.85 29.98
C LEU A 119 5.60 -21.96 28.97
N ASN A 120 5.81 -23.19 29.47
CA ASN A 120 5.77 -24.37 28.62
C ASN A 120 4.36 -24.59 28.07
N GLU A 121 4.24 -25.29 26.95
CA GLU A 121 2.98 -25.47 26.19
C GLU A 121 1.81 -26.00 27.05
N ARG A 122 1.99 -27.05 27.80
CA ARG A 122 0.91 -27.65 28.58
C ARG A 122 0.33 -26.73 29.68
N PRO A 123 1.12 -26.07 30.55
CA PRO A 123 0.61 -25.04 31.47
C PRO A 123 0.01 -23.82 30.77
N LEU A 124 0.57 -23.46 29.61
CA LEU A 124 0.08 -22.36 28.80
C LEU A 124 -1.36 -22.61 28.33
N TYR A 125 -1.60 -23.76 27.65
CA TYR A 125 -2.92 -24.06 27.10
C TYR A 125 -3.96 -24.41 28.17
N SER A 126 -3.53 -24.98 29.34
CA SER A 126 -4.40 -25.09 30.51
C SER A 126 -4.92 -23.72 30.96
N ARG A 127 -4.03 -22.73 31.07
CA ARG A 127 -4.41 -21.36 31.48
C ARG A 127 -5.24 -20.62 30.40
N VAL A 128 -4.98 -20.87 29.12
CA VAL A 128 -5.79 -20.33 28.01
C VAL A 128 -7.21 -20.91 28.05
N GLY A 129 -7.35 -22.23 28.25
CA GLY A 129 -8.65 -22.88 28.39
C GLY A 129 -9.44 -22.36 29.59
N GLU A 130 -8.79 -22.21 30.77
CA GLU A 130 -9.40 -21.59 31.96
C GLU A 130 -9.85 -20.14 31.73
N LEU A 131 -9.05 -19.36 30.95
CA LEU A 131 -9.40 -18.00 30.59
C LEU A 131 -10.65 -17.98 29.72
N ILE A 132 -10.64 -18.74 28.62
CA ILE A 132 -11.77 -18.83 27.69
C ILE A 132 -13.06 -19.29 28.39
N GLY A 133 -12.95 -20.22 29.35
CA GLY A 133 -14.09 -20.71 30.13
C GLY A 133 -14.77 -19.66 31.03
N LYS A 134 -14.16 -18.50 31.25
CA LYS A 134 -14.77 -17.38 32.00
C LYS A 134 -15.69 -16.50 31.14
N TYR A 135 -15.63 -16.67 29.80
CA TYR A 135 -16.40 -15.86 28.85
C TYR A 135 -17.53 -16.69 28.22
N ARG A 136 -18.59 -16.00 27.81
CA ARG A 136 -19.67 -16.64 27.05
C ARG A 136 -19.27 -16.76 25.60
N ILE A 137 -18.65 -17.89 25.22
CA ILE A 137 -18.29 -18.20 23.84
C ILE A 137 -19.24 -19.29 23.35
N SER A 138 -19.98 -19.02 22.29
CA SER A 138 -20.93 -19.99 21.71
C SER A 138 -20.25 -20.98 20.79
N LYS A 139 -19.25 -20.51 20.02
CA LYS A 139 -18.48 -21.33 19.09
C LYS A 139 -16.99 -21.00 19.20
N PHE A 140 -16.18 -22.05 19.14
CA PHE A 140 -14.72 -21.93 19.24
C PHE A 140 -14.05 -22.69 18.11
N TYR A 141 -13.13 -22.01 17.42
CA TYR A 141 -12.33 -22.58 16.35
C TYR A 141 -10.84 -22.36 16.67
N GLY A 142 -10.15 -23.45 17.01
CA GLY A 142 -8.69 -23.43 17.27
C GLY A 142 -7.91 -23.76 16.00
N ILE A 143 -6.89 -22.95 15.68
CA ILE A 143 -6.08 -23.13 14.48
C ILE A 143 -4.61 -23.29 14.87
N GLY A 144 -3.99 -24.39 14.47
CA GLY A 144 -2.60 -24.74 14.72
C GLY A 144 -2.42 -26.10 15.37
N LYS A 145 -1.24 -26.64 15.21
CA LYS A 145 -0.87 -27.99 15.69
C LYS A 145 -0.89 -28.11 17.21
N GLU A 146 -0.45 -27.05 17.90
CA GLU A 146 -0.42 -27.03 19.36
C GLU A 146 -1.84 -26.96 19.93
N LEU A 147 -2.71 -26.09 19.41
CA LEU A 147 -4.12 -26.04 19.82
C LEU A 147 -4.83 -27.38 19.62
N PHE A 148 -4.53 -28.06 18.52
CA PHE A 148 -5.06 -29.40 18.27
C PHE A 148 -4.49 -30.43 19.26
N ALA A 149 -3.20 -30.36 19.60
CA ALA A 149 -2.55 -31.27 20.53
C ALA A 149 -3.07 -31.11 21.96
N TYR A 150 -3.40 -29.90 22.39
CA TYR A 150 -3.84 -29.58 23.76
C TYR A 150 -5.36 -29.27 23.83
N ARG A 151 -6.15 -29.77 22.89
CA ARG A 151 -7.60 -29.52 22.78
C ARG A 151 -8.42 -29.93 24.01
N GLU A 152 -7.89 -30.83 24.84
CA GLU A 152 -8.55 -31.29 26.05
C GLU A 152 -8.68 -30.19 27.12
N PHE A 153 -7.88 -29.12 27.06
CA PHE A 153 -7.92 -28.01 28.04
C PHE A 153 -9.00 -26.98 27.71
N PHE A 154 -9.58 -27.02 26.52
CA PHE A 154 -10.62 -26.06 26.16
C PHE A 154 -12.00 -26.53 26.64
N PRO A 155 -12.87 -25.62 27.17
CA PRO A 155 -14.14 -25.98 27.80
C PRO A 155 -15.03 -26.82 26.90
N ALA A 156 -15.52 -27.95 27.45
CA ALA A 156 -16.42 -28.85 26.74
C ALA A 156 -17.85 -28.31 26.62
N GLU A 157 -18.19 -27.30 27.44
CA GLU A 157 -19.48 -26.64 27.49
C GLU A 157 -19.74 -25.69 26.32
N ILE A 158 -18.71 -25.34 25.52
CA ILE A 158 -18.85 -24.57 24.28
C ILE A 158 -19.63 -25.41 23.27
N GLY A 159 -20.75 -24.90 22.79
CA GLY A 159 -21.72 -25.64 21.99
C GLY A 159 -21.13 -26.21 20.69
N GLU A 160 -20.25 -25.46 20.01
CA GLU A 160 -19.53 -25.91 18.81
C GLU A 160 -18.04 -25.65 19.00
N ARG A 161 -17.21 -26.71 18.87
CA ARG A 161 -15.76 -26.66 19.12
C ARG A 161 -15.01 -27.49 18.10
N ASN A 162 -14.30 -26.83 17.19
CA ASN A 162 -13.52 -27.47 16.14
C ASN A 162 -12.07 -26.97 16.13
N PHE A 163 -11.15 -27.86 15.69
CA PHE A 163 -9.73 -27.58 15.62
C PHE A 163 -9.18 -27.91 14.24
N PHE A 164 -8.37 -27.01 13.69
CA PHE A 164 -7.81 -27.10 12.35
C PHE A 164 -6.28 -27.04 12.40
N PRO A 165 -5.56 -27.85 11.59
CA PRO A 165 -4.10 -27.79 11.54
C PRO A 165 -3.55 -26.48 11.01
N SER A 166 -4.27 -25.79 10.09
CA SER A 166 -3.87 -24.55 9.43
C SER A 166 -5.06 -23.64 9.11
N VAL A 167 -4.77 -22.39 8.75
CA VAL A 167 -5.75 -21.43 8.25
C VAL A 167 -6.39 -21.93 6.95
N GLU A 168 -5.62 -22.58 6.09
CA GLU A 168 -6.10 -23.18 4.85
C GLU A 168 -7.19 -24.24 5.09
N ASP A 169 -6.97 -25.11 6.08
CA ASP A 169 -7.95 -26.15 6.43
C ASP A 169 -9.25 -25.54 6.98
N PHE A 170 -9.15 -24.47 7.77
CA PHE A 170 -10.31 -23.73 8.26
C PHE A 170 -11.08 -23.07 7.10
N LEU A 171 -10.37 -22.36 6.20
CA LEU A 171 -10.98 -21.65 5.08
C LEU A 171 -11.61 -22.60 4.04
N SER A 172 -11.09 -23.83 3.92
CA SER A 172 -11.60 -24.87 3.03
C SER A 172 -12.80 -25.62 3.60
N SER A 173 -13.12 -25.42 4.89
CA SER A 173 -14.31 -26.02 5.52
C SER A 173 -15.57 -25.22 5.22
N ASP A 174 -16.75 -25.79 5.53
CA ASP A 174 -18.03 -25.11 5.38
C ASP A 174 -18.29 -24.05 6.46
N ILE A 175 -17.47 -24.00 7.53
CA ILE A 175 -17.69 -23.14 8.70
C ILE A 175 -17.72 -21.64 8.33
N PRO A 176 -16.76 -21.08 7.57
CA PRO A 176 -16.80 -19.66 7.20
C PRO A 176 -18.10 -19.25 6.49
N GLN A 177 -18.71 -20.19 5.76
CA GLN A 177 -19.97 -19.95 5.03
C GLN A 177 -21.21 -20.06 5.91
N GLN A 178 -21.11 -20.72 7.07
CA GLN A 178 -22.24 -20.93 7.99
C GLN A 178 -22.34 -19.86 9.08
N LEU A 179 -21.25 -19.09 9.33
CA LEU A 179 -21.23 -18.04 10.32
C LEU A 179 -22.16 -16.88 9.93
N SER A 180 -23.12 -16.58 10.81
CA SER A 180 -24.09 -15.49 10.63
C SER A 180 -24.57 -14.96 11.98
N GLN A 181 -24.94 -13.69 12.03
CA GLN A 181 -25.42 -12.99 13.24
C GLN A 181 -24.48 -13.18 14.45
N ALA A 182 -23.16 -13.09 14.19
CA ALA A 182 -22.14 -13.39 15.17
C ALA A 182 -21.17 -12.20 15.35
N CYS A 183 -20.69 -12.04 16.58
CA CYS A 183 -19.55 -11.19 16.91
C CYS A 183 -18.29 -12.08 16.94
N ILE A 184 -17.52 -12.05 15.87
CA ILE A 184 -16.41 -12.97 15.61
C ILE A 184 -15.11 -12.30 16.02
N LEU A 185 -14.47 -12.78 17.08
CA LEU A 185 -13.09 -12.40 17.43
C LEU A 185 -12.12 -13.32 16.70
N ILE A 186 -11.29 -12.74 15.84
CA ILE A 186 -10.15 -13.42 15.22
C ILE A 186 -8.90 -12.98 15.97
N LYS A 187 -8.36 -13.87 16.80
CA LYS A 187 -7.16 -13.63 17.59
C LYS A 187 -6.03 -14.54 17.11
N GLY A 188 -4.99 -13.94 16.56
CA GLY A 188 -3.92 -14.71 15.95
C GLY A 188 -2.56 -14.07 16.07
N ALA A 189 -1.52 -14.88 15.87
CA ALA A 189 -0.17 -14.41 15.64
C ALA A 189 0.04 -14.16 14.12
N ARG A 190 0.85 -13.19 13.79
CA ARG A 190 1.17 -12.76 12.42
C ARG A 190 1.58 -13.90 11.48
N SER A 191 2.35 -14.85 12.00
CA SER A 191 2.83 -16.02 11.26
C SER A 191 1.72 -16.96 10.73
N PHE A 192 0.48 -16.80 11.19
CA PHE A 192 -0.68 -17.60 10.76
C PHE A 192 -1.47 -16.97 9.61
N HIS A 193 -1.15 -15.74 9.19
CA HIS A 193 -1.87 -15.04 8.10
C HIS A 193 -3.39 -15.03 8.28
N CYS A 194 -3.84 -14.74 9.52
CA CYS A 194 -5.26 -14.77 9.89
C CYS A 194 -6.09 -13.66 9.24
N GLU A 195 -5.45 -12.63 8.67
CA GLU A 195 -6.10 -11.61 7.83
C GLU A 195 -6.92 -12.25 6.68
N ARG A 196 -6.51 -13.40 6.17
CA ARG A 196 -7.26 -14.18 5.18
C ARG A 196 -8.62 -14.66 5.70
N ILE A 197 -8.75 -14.88 7.01
CA ILE A 197 -10.02 -15.24 7.64
C ILE A 197 -10.91 -13.99 7.72
N SER A 198 -10.39 -12.87 8.19
CA SER A 198 -11.14 -11.61 8.25
C SER A 198 -11.61 -11.18 6.86
N ASP A 199 -10.76 -11.27 5.84
CA ASP A 199 -11.11 -11.00 4.44
C ASP A 199 -12.23 -11.91 3.91
N ARG A 200 -12.19 -13.20 4.26
CA ARG A 200 -13.23 -14.16 3.84
C ARG A 200 -14.59 -13.88 4.48
N LEU A 201 -14.58 -13.41 5.73
CA LEU A 201 -15.79 -13.15 6.51
C LEU A 201 -16.31 -11.72 6.36
N SER A 202 -15.49 -10.78 5.91
CA SER A 202 -15.86 -9.37 5.73
C SER A 202 -16.99 -9.17 4.72
N ARG A 203 -17.82 -8.16 4.94
CA ARG A 203 -18.84 -7.72 3.98
C ARG A 203 -18.14 -7.11 2.77
N LYS A 204 -18.00 -7.88 1.71
CA LYS A 204 -17.38 -7.42 0.47
C LYS A 204 -18.31 -6.41 -0.20
N VAL A 205 -17.88 -5.17 -0.26
CA VAL A 205 -18.57 -4.12 -1.02
C VAL A 205 -18.15 -4.19 -2.50
N HIS A 206 -16.90 -4.63 -2.76
CA HIS A 206 -16.37 -4.89 -4.10
C HIS A 206 -15.49 -6.14 -4.06
N GLU A 207 -15.71 -7.08 -4.97
CA GLU A 207 -14.97 -8.36 -4.99
C GLU A 207 -13.57 -8.24 -5.63
N THR A 208 -13.35 -7.17 -6.42
CA THR A 208 -12.06 -6.89 -7.06
C THR A 208 -11.15 -6.14 -6.09
N THR A 209 -9.99 -6.72 -5.81
CA THR A 209 -9.00 -6.18 -4.87
C THR A 209 -7.60 -6.15 -5.47
N LEU A 210 -6.88 -5.07 -5.21
CA LEU A 210 -5.44 -4.97 -5.42
C LEU A 210 -4.74 -5.27 -4.09
N GLU A 211 -4.05 -6.38 -4.04
CA GLU A 211 -3.20 -6.75 -2.91
C GLU A 211 -1.83 -6.08 -3.08
N VAL A 212 -1.32 -5.48 -2.01
CA VAL A 212 -0.03 -4.78 -1.98
C VAL A 212 0.80 -5.33 -0.83
N ASP A 213 1.90 -5.98 -1.16
CA ASP A 213 2.86 -6.52 -0.19
C ASP A 213 3.93 -5.47 0.14
N LEU A 214 3.82 -4.86 1.33
CA LEU A 214 4.75 -3.84 1.78
C LEU A 214 6.13 -4.41 2.16
N ASP A 215 6.23 -5.69 2.48
CA ASP A 215 7.52 -6.32 2.75
C ASP A 215 8.26 -6.65 1.46
N ALA A 216 7.54 -6.99 0.39
CA ALA A 216 8.13 -7.08 -0.95
C ALA A 216 8.65 -5.70 -1.41
N VAL A 217 7.92 -4.60 -1.14
CA VAL A 217 8.43 -3.23 -1.38
C VAL A 217 9.71 -2.97 -0.60
N ALA A 218 9.75 -3.38 0.68
CA ALA A 218 10.94 -3.24 1.52
C ALA A 218 12.11 -4.08 1.01
N HIS A 219 11.87 -5.35 0.65
CA HIS A 219 12.86 -6.23 0.03
C HIS A 219 13.45 -5.60 -1.24
N ASN A 220 12.60 -5.12 -2.14
CA ASN A 220 13.02 -4.50 -3.39
C ASN A 220 13.87 -3.25 -3.17
N LEU A 221 13.52 -2.39 -2.19
CA LEU A 221 14.36 -1.26 -1.82
C LEU A 221 15.75 -1.73 -1.34
N GLN A 222 15.80 -2.74 -0.47
CA GLN A 222 17.08 -3.26 0.04
C GLN A 222 17.90 -3.91 -1.08
N TYR A 223 17.25 -4.61 -1.99
CA TYR A 223 17.90 -5.17 -3.16
C TYR A 223 18.57 -4.08 -4.02
N TYR A 224 17.87 -2.99 -4.34
CA TYR A 224 18.49 -1.87 -5.06
C TYR A 224 19.61 -1.21 -4.26
N ARG A 225 19.44 -1.02 -2.95
CA ARG A 225 20.51 -0.50 -2.09
C ARG A 225 21.77 -1.36 -2.14
N SER A 226 21.63 -2.67 -2.23
CA SER A 226 22.77 -3.59 -2.30
C SER A 226 23.58 -3.46 -3.60
N LYS A 227 22.98 -2.92 -4.67
CA LYS A 227 23.65 -2.67 -5.96
C LYS A 227 24.38 -1.33 -6.00
N LEU A 228 24.15 -0.46 -5.02
CA LEU A 228 24.64 0.92 -5.04
C LEU A 228 25.93 1.08 -4.20
N PRO A 229 26.80 2.02 -4.55
CA PRO A 229 27.91 2.41 -3.69
C PRO A 229 27.44 2.83 -2.30
N GLN A 230 28.27 2.56 -1.29
CA GLN A 230 27.98 2.99 0.08
C GLN A 230 27.77 4.51 0.16
N GLY A 231 26.70 4.95 0.80
CA GLY A 231 26.34 6.36 0.95
C GLY A 231 25.41 6.91 -0.13
N THR A 232 25.18 6.16 -1.24
CA THR A 232 24.18 6.57 -2.24
C THR A 232 22.78 6.50 -1.66
N GLN A 233 22.03 7.60 -1.76
CA GLN A 233 20.66 7.72 -1.26
C GLN A 233 19.64 7.27 -2.31
N CYS A 234 18.51 6.74 -1.86
CA CYS A 234 17.40 6.40 -2.72
C CYS A 234 16.28 7.45 -2.59
N ILE A 235 15.88 8.05 -3.71
CA ILE A 235 14.67 8.84 -3.83
C ILE A 235 13.58 7.91 -4.34
N ALA A 236 12.53 7.70 -3.55
CA ALA A 236 11.46 6.78 -3.91
C ALA A 236 10.30 7.54 -4.57
N MET A 237 9.90 7.09 -5.76
CA MET A 237 8.81 7.70 -6.52
C MET A 237 7.48 7.12 -6.05
N VAL A 238 6.62 7.95 -5.45
CA VAL A 238 5.28 7.58 -4.96
C VAL A 238 4.17 8.41 -5.63
N LYS A 239 4.48 9.00 -6.78
CA LYS A 239 3.54 9.79 -7.58
C LYS A 239 2.38 8.94 -8.15
N ALA A 240 1.31 9.60 -8.60
CA ALA A 240 0.12 8.97 -9.17
C ALA A 240 -0.48 7.93 -8.22
N GLN A 241 -0.76 8.33 -6.97
CA GLN A 241 -1.25 7.43 -5.91
C GLN A 241 -0.34 6.21 -5.69
N GLY A 242 1.00 6.45 -5.64
CA GLY A 242 1.97 5.36 -5.52
C GLY A 242 1.95 4.42 -6.72
N TYR A 243 1.85 4.94 -7.94
CA TYR A 243 1.61 4.16 -9.16
C TYR A 243 0.28 3.40 -9.13
N GLY A 244 -0.75 3.96 -8.49
CA GLY A 244 -2.07 3.34 -8.40
C GLY A 244 -2.26 2.37 -7.22
N VAL A 245 -1.20 2.07 -6.45
CA VAL A 245 -1.26 1.08 -5.35
C VAL A 245 -1.63 1.69 -4.00
N GLY A 246 -1.69 3.02 -3.89
CA GLY A 246 -1.88 3.77 -2.64
C GLY A 246 -0.58 4.43 -2.18
N ALA A 247 -0.57 5.76 -2.15
CA ALA A 247 0.66 6.51 -1.90
C ALA A 247 1.10 6.45 -0.43
N TYR A 248 0.14 6.54 0.50
CA TYR A 248 0.46 6.71 1.92
C TYR A 248 1.12 5.49 2.54
N GLU A 249 0.54 4.29 2.38
CA GLU A 249 1.04 3.07 3.00
C GLU A 249 2.44 2.73 2.48
N VAL A 250 2.65 2.89 1.18
CA VAL A 250 3.97 2.71 0.56
C VAL A 250 4.94 3.78 1.04
N ALA A 251 4.54 5.06 1.07
CA ALA A 251 5.38 6.16 1.55
C ALA A 251 5.76 5.97 3.02
N LYS A 252 4.80 5.55 3.88
CA LYS A 252 5.02 5.25 5.30
C LYS A 252 6.04 4.13 5.50
N LYS A 253 5.92 3.04 4.74
CA LYS A 253 6.90 1.93 4.79
C LYS A 253 8.29 2.41 4.38
N LEU A 254 8.39 3.20 3.30
CA LEU A 254 9.65 3.73 2.80
C LEU A 254 10.26 4.78 3.74
N ASP A 255 9.44 5.64 4.37
CA ASP A 255 9.84 6.60 5.39
C ASP A 255 10.47 5.89 6.61
N GLN A 256 9.81 4.82 7.11
CA GLN A 256 10.33 3.95 8.17
C GLN A 256 11.66 3.28 7.80
N MET A 257 11.91 3.04 6.53
CA MET A 257 13.17 2.49 6.02
C MET A 257 14.22 3.56 5.73
N HIS A 258 13.95 4.81 6.11
CA HIS A 258 14.88 5.94 5.96
C HIS A 258 15.36 6.11 4.51
N VAL A 259 14.42 6.24 3.56
CA VAL A 259 14.77 6.68 2.21
C VAL A 259 15.30 8.11 2.23
N GLY A 260 16.18 8.45 1.29
CA GLY A 260 16.75 9.80 1.24
C GLY A 260 15.69 10.89 0.99
N ALA A 261 14.70 10.58 0.17
CA ALA A 261 13.52 11.41 -0.07
C ALA A 261 12.40 10.61 -0.74
N LEU A 262 11.19 11.15 -0.71
CA LEU A 262 10.07 10.73 -1.55
C LEU A 262 9.92 11.69 -2.73
N ALA A 263 9.30 11.28 -3.82
CA ALA A 263 9.01 12.16 -4.95
C ALA A 263 7.60 11.92 -5.48
N VAL A 264 6.85 13.00 -5.61
CA VAL A 264 5.47 13.06 -6.11
C VAL A 264 5.40 13.87 -7.41
N ALA A 265 4.30 13.78 -8.15
CA ALA A 265 4.13 14.55 -9.38
C ALA A 265 3.74 16.00 -9.11
N VAL A 266 2.77 16.23 -8.24
CA VAL A 266 2.14 17.53 -7.97
C VAL A 266 2.10 17.83 -6.47
N ALA A 267 1.91 19.12 -6.12
CA ALA A 267 1.94 19.55 -4.72
C ALA A 267 0.82 18.94 -3.85
N ASP A 268 -0.35 18.67 -4.42
CA ASP A 268 -1.46 18.07 -3.69
C ASP A 268 -1.13 16.66 -3.17
N GLU A 269 -0.43 15.84 -3.95
CA GLU A 269 0.05 14.53 -3.50
C GLU A 269 1.03 14.68 -2.31
N GLY A 270 1.93 15.66 -2.39
CA GLY A 270 2.89 15.94 -1.31
C GLY A 270 2.20 16.44 -0.04
N ARG A 271 1.20 17.32 -0.17
CA ARG A 271 0.37 17.80 0.94
C ARG A 271 -0.36 16.64 1.62
N GLU A 272 -0.96 15.75 0.85
CA GLU A 272 -1.66 14.57 1.38
C GLU A 272 -0.72 13.71 2.24
N LEU A 273 0.47 13.37 1.73
CA LEU A 273 1.48 12.62 2.48
C LEU A 273 1.92 13.34 3.75
N ARG A 274 2.16 14.67 3.69
CA ARG A 274 2.52 15.47 4.86
C ARG A 274 1.41 15.50 5.92
N SER A 275 0.15 15.66 5.50
CA SER A 275 -1.00 15.70 6.41
C SER A 275 -1.18 14.39 7.18
N GLN A 276 -0.70 13.28 6.62
CA GLN A 276 -0.70 11.94 7.22
C GLN A 276 0.59 11.62 8.00
N GLY A 277 1.47 12.61 8.20
CA GLY A 277 2.62 12.50 9.10
C GLY A 277 3.93 11.99 8.49
N ILE A 278 4.05 11.95 7.16
CA ILE A 278 5.32 11.61 6.49
C ILE A 278 6.36 12.71 6.74
N LEU A 279 7.55 12.35 7.22
CA LEU A 279 8.60 13.29 7.63
C LEU A 279 9.74 13.42 6.61
N SER A 280 10.03 12.40 5.82
CA SER A 280 11.08 12.44 4.78
C SER A 280 10.91 13.64 3.86
N PRO A 281 12.00 14.21 3.28
CA PRO A 281 11.89 15.23 2.23
C PRO A 281 10.99 14.75 1.10
N ILE A 282 10.12 15.62 0.57
CA ILE A 282 9.21 15.30 -0.53
C ILE A 282 9.50 16.24 -1.71
N LEU A 283 10.02 15.67 -2.80
CA LEU A 283 10.23 16.37 -4.06
C LEU A 283 8.92 16.45 -4.85
N VAL A 284 8.60 17.63 -5.36
CA VAL A 284 7.47 17.83 -6.29
C VAL A 284 8.03 18.01 -7.68
N MET A 285 7.80 17.03 -8.56
CA MET A 285 8.42 16.96 -9.88
C MET A 285 7.88 18.00 -10.87
N ASN A 286 6.57 18.30 -10.80
CA ASN A 286 5.91 19.24 -11.68
C ASN A 286 5.17 20.31 -10.87
N PRO A 287 5.88 21.21 -10.16
CA PRO A 287 5.23 22.26 -9.40
C PRO A 287 4.62 23.31 -10.32
N GLU A 288 3.39 23.70 -10.03
CA GLU A 288 2.68 24.77 -10.73
C GLU A 288 2.73 26.07 -9.91
N PRO A 289 2.73 27.26 -10.57
CA PRO A 289 2.74 28.55 -9.86
C PRO A 289 1.54 28.73 -8.91
N THR A 290 0.40 28.12 -9.21
CA THR A 290 -0.82 28.13 -8.36
C THR A 290 -0.66 27.35 -7.06
N ALA A 291 0.30 26.43 -7.02
CA ALA A 291 0.57 25.57 -5.86
C ALA A 291 1.73 26.07 -4.97
N PHE A 292 2.34 27.22 -5.24
CA PHE A 292 3.48 27.71 -4.48
C PHE A 292 3.18 27.92 -2.98
N ASP A 293 1.97 28.36 -2.63
CA ASP A 293 1.55 28.48 -1.25
C ASP A 293 1.55 27.12 -0.55
N THR A 294 1.02 26.09 -1.19
CA THR A 294 1.04 24.70 -0.69
C THR A 294 2.46 24.17 -0.53
N LEU A 295 3.37 24.45 -1.49
CA LEU A 295 4.77 24.03 -1.39
C LEU A 295 5.46 24.61 -0.15
N LEU A 296 5.25 25.90 0.11
CA LEU A 296 5.88 26.60 1.24
C LEU A 296 5.25 26.19 2.57
N GLU A 297 3.93 26.13 2.66
CA GLU A 297 3.18 25.75 3.86
C GLU A 297 3.51 24.33 4.33
N TRP A 298 3.63 23.39 3.38
CA TRP A 298 3.85 21.98 3.70
C TRP A 298 5.31 21.53 3.58
N HIS A 299 6.24 22.49 3.45
CA HIS A 299 7.68 22.24 3.34
C HIS A 299 8.02 21.18 2.26
N LEU A 300 7.43 21.33 1.07
CA LEU A 300 7.71 20.51 -0.07
C LEU A 300 8.84 21.11 -0.90
N GLU A 301 9.68 20.26 -1.49
CA GLU A 301 10.86 20.69 -2.24
C GLU A 301 10.58 20.67 -3.76
N PRO A 302 10.38 21.84 -4.40
CA PRO A 302 10.02 21.88 -5.82
C PRO A 302 11.20 21.59 -6.75
N VAL A 303 10.89 20.89 -7.85
CA VAL A 303 11.80 20.79 -9.00
C VAL A 303 11.63 22.03 -9.88
N VAL A 304 12.74 22.62 -10.29
CA VAL A 304 12.77 23.74 -11.24
C VAL A 304 13.43 23.29 -12.54
N PHE A 305 12.75 23.57 -13.66
CA PHE A 305 13.15 23.11 -14.99
C PHE A 305 13.08 24.20 -16.07
N SER A 306 12.76 25.45 -15.69
CA SER A 306 12.72 26.59 -16.60
C SER A 306 12.89 27.91 -15.87
N TRP A 307 13.41 28.91 -16.58
CA TRP A 307 13.54 30.28 -16.07
C TRP A 307 12.21 30.90 -15.64
N LYS A 308 11.14 30.62 -16.38
CA LYS A 308 9.80 31.11 -16.05
C LYS A 308 9.36 30.62 -14.66
N LEU A 309 9.48 29.32 -14.41
CA LEU A 309 9.11 28.71 -13.14
C LEU A 309 10.01 29.20 -12.01
N LEU A 310 11.34 29.21 -12.23
CA LEU A 310 12.35 29.63 -11.25
C LEU A 310 12.11 31.07 -10.79
N ARG A 311 11.94 32.00 -11.73
CA ARG A 311 11.69 33.42 -11.42
C ARG A 311 10.34 33.63 -10.72
N ALA A 312 9.30 32.92 -11.13
CA ALA A 312 8.00 32.98 -10.48
C ALA A 312 8.07 32.51 -9.02
N LEU A 313 8.78 31.40 -8.76
CA LEU A 313 9.00 30.86 -7.42
C LEU A 313 9.83 31.84 -6.57
N ALA A 314 10.95 32.34 -7.08
CA ALA A 314 11.79 33.32 -6.38
C ALA A 314 11.00 34.58 -5.98
N ASN A 315 10.19 35.13 -6.91
CA ASN A 315 9.34 36.28 -6.62
C ASN A 315 8.27 35.99 -5.55
N LYS A 316 7.74 34.77 -5.51
CA LYS A 316 6.76 34.37 -4.48
C LYS A 316 7.41 34.28 -3.12
N ILE A 317 8.59 33.66 -3.02
CA ILE A 317 9.39 33.50 -1.83
C ILE A 317 9.76 34.86 -1.24
N ASP A 318 10.28 35.78 -2.07
CA ASP A 318 10.65 37.14 -1.69
C ASP A 318 9.45 37.92 -1.11
N LYS A 319 8.30 37.87 -1.78
CA LYS A 319 7.07 38.53 -1.33
C LYS A 319 6.55 38.03 0.02
N GLN A 320 6.82 36.77 0.35
CA GLN A 320 6.40 36.16 1.60
C GLN A 320 7.47 36.26 2.72
N GLY A 321 8.64 36.80 2.41
CA GLY A 321 9.72 36.98 3.37
C GLY A 321 10.45 35.69 3.75
N PHE A 322 10.35 34.64 2.91
CA PHE A 322 11.13 33.43 3.10
C PHE A 322 12.51 33.58 2.45
N ASP A 323 13.47 32.77 2.89
CA ASP A 323 14.79 32.65 2.32
C ASP A 323 15.29 31.20 2.33
N ASN A 324 16.36 30.93 1.59
CA ASN A 324 17.09 29.66 1.57
C ASN A 324 16.19 28.43 1.31
N ILE A 325 15.13 28.59 0.50
CA ILE A 325 14.24 27.49 0.12
C ILE A 325 14.98 26.51 -0.79
N GLY A 326 14.96 25.22 -0.41
CA GLY A 326 15.58 24.13 -1.17
C GLY A 326 14.83 23.83 -2.45
N VAL A 327 15.55 23.73 -3.58
CA VAL A 327 15.00 23.34 -4.87
C VAL A 327 15.88 22.30 -5.56
N HIS A 328 15.29 21.54 -6.49
CA HIS A 328 15.99 20.54 -7.29
C HIS A 328 16.01 20.99 -8.75
N ILE A 329 17.18 20.99 -9.37
CA ILE A 329 17.36 21.50 -10.74
C ILE A 329 17.31 20.33 -11.73
N GLU A 330 16.37 20.35 -12.67
CA GLU A 330 16.34 19.39 -13.77
C GLU A 330 17.09 19.96 -14.99
N VAL A 331 17.99 19.13 -15.56
CA VAL A 331 18.79 19.46 -16.74
C VAL A 331 18.39 18.50 -17.87
N ASP A 332 18.13 19.03 -19.05
CA ASP A 332 17.86 18.24 -20.23
C ASP A 332 19.16 17.81 -20.91
N THR A 333 19.49 16.53 -20.82
CA THR A 333 20.66 15.94 -21.49
C THR A 333 20.29 15.06 -22.69
N GLY A 334 19.01 15.14 -23.16
CA GLY A 334 18.55 14.42 -24.33
C GLY A 334 17.19 13.73 -24.20
N MET A 335 16.48 13.86 -23.08
CA MET A 335 15.10 13.41 -22.95
C MET A 335 14.11 14.35 -23.66
N HIS A 336 14.43 15.64 -23.72
CA HIS A 336 13.64 16.70 -24.38
C HIS A 336 12.18 16.79 -23.89
N ARG A 337 11.99 16.57 -22.60
CA ARG A 337 10.70 16.69 -21.93
C ARG A 337 10.64 17.94 -21.04
N LEU A 338 11.47 18.02 -20.03
CA LEU A 338 11.66 19.14 -19.12
C LEU A 338 13.16 19.29 -18.83
N GLY A 339 13.53 20.42 -18.25
CA GLY A 339 14.91 20.69 -17.83
C GLY A 339 15.52 21.92 -18.48
N PHE A 340 16.47 22.54 -17.79
CA PHE A 340 17.29 23.62 -18.36
C PHE A 340 18.19 23.06 -19.46
N ARG A 341 18.40 23.84 -20.50
CA ARG A 341 19.31 23.49 -21.58
C ARG A 341 20.76 23.64 -21.11
N LEU A 342 21.67 22.91 -21.73
CA LEU A 342 23.08 22.91 -21.35
C LEU A 342 23.73 24.30 -21.46
N ASP A 343 23.33 25.08 -22.46
CA ASP A 343 23.82 26.45 -22.67
C ASP A 343 23.30 27.46 -21.63
N GLU A 344 22.25 27.15 -20.89
CA GLU A 344 21.69 27.99 -19.82
C GLU A 344 22.38 27.77 -18.46
N ILE A 345 23.11 26.67 -18.28
CA ILE A 345 23.67 26.27 -16.98
C ILE A 345 24.64 27.31 -16.37
N PRO A 346 25.54 27.96 -17.12
CA PRO A 346 26.40 28.97 -16.54
C PRO A 346 25.64 30.19 -16.00
N GLU A 347 24.56 30.61 -16.65
CA GLU A 347 23.71 31.70 -16.17
C GLU A 347 22.91 31.26 -14.95
N LEU A 348 22.36 30.06 -14.97
CA LEU A 348 21.62 29.45 -13.87
C LEU A 348 22.49 29.34 -12.61
N ALA A 349 23.71 28.87 -12.73
CA ALA A 349 24.67 28.77 -11.62
C ALA A 349 25.00 30.13 -11.01
N ARG A 350 25.21 31.15 -11.84
CA ARG A 350 25.43 32.54 -11.36
C ARG A 350 24.20 33.09 -10.64
N PHE A 351 22.98 32.78 -11.10
CA PHE A 351 21.76 33.14 -10.39
C PHE A 351 21.74 32.54 -8.98
N PHE A 352 22.02 31.23 -8.84
CA PHE A 352 22.06 30.56 -7.54
C PHE A 352 23.22 31.03 -6.65
N ALA A 353 24.33 31.45 -7.23
CA ALA A 353 25.47 32.04 -6.47
C ALA A 353 25.15 33.42 -5.87
N GLN A 354 24.23 34.15 -6.48
CA GLN A 354 23.87 35.52 -6.09
C GLN A 354 22.60 35.64 -5.27
N THR A 355 21.68 34.66 -5.36
CA THR A 355 20.43 34.70 -4.62
C THR A 355 20.57 34.11 -3.22
N HIS A 356 19.90 34.72 -2.25
CA HIS A 356 19.69 34.14 -0.91
C HIS A 356 18.34 33.44 -0.78
N LEU A 357 17.43 33.64 -1.74
CA LEU A 357 16.05 33.13 -1.67
C LEU A 357 15.99 31.61 -1.88
N LEU A 358 16.84 31.09 -2.76
CA LEU A 358 16.81 29.70 -3.21
C LEU A 358 18.17 29.03 -3.04
N ARG A 359 18.16 27.74 -2.69
CA ARG A 359 19.36 26.91 -2.65
C ARG A 359 19.16 25.64 -3.48
N ALA A 360 20.06 25.38 -4.41
CA ALA A 360 20.07 24.11 -5.13
C ALA A 360 20.43 22.95 -4.18
N ARG A 361 19.47 22.13 -3.83
CA ARG A 361 19.65 20.90 -3.04
C ARG A 361 20.25 19.79 -3.89
N SER A 362 19.73 19.65 -5.11
CA SER A 362 20.26 18.70 -6.09
C SER A 362 20.18 19.26 -7.50
N ILE A 363 20.98 18.66 -8.38
CA ILE A 363 20.91 18.80 -9.83
C ILE A 363 20.76 17.40 -10.43
N PHE A 364 19.87 17.22 -11.41
CA PHE A 364 19.61 15.92 -11.98
C PHE A 364 19.20 15.97 -13.45
N THR A 365 19.27 14.80 -14.08
CA THR A 365 18.72 14.57 -15.43
C THR A 365 17.83 13.32 -15.45
N HIS A 366 17.06 13.12 -16.52
CA HIS A 366 16.28 11.90 -16.74
C HIS A 366 16.78 11.13 -17.97
N LEU A 367 17.02 9.83 -17.78
CA LEU A 367 17.49 8.94 -18.85
C LEU A 367 16.34 8.56 -19.76
N ALA A 368 16.54 8.67 -21.07
CA ALA A 368 15.49 8.41 -22.07
C ALA A 368 15.32 6.93 -22.41
N ALA A 369 16.40 6.15 -22.41
CA ALA A 369 16.44 4.79 -22.95
C ALA A 369 17.32 3.84 -22.11
N ALA A 370 17.29 4.00 -20.78
CA ALA A 370 18.14 3.17 -19.90
C ALA A 370 17.73 1.69 -19.86
N ASP A 371 16.53 1.35 -20.28
CA ASP A 371 15.98 -0.01 -20.40
C ASP A 371 16.27 -0.68 -21.75
N MET A 372 16.78 0.08 -22.74
CA MET A 372 17.01 -0.38 -24.11
C MET A 372 18.51 -0.66 -24.34
N PRO A 373 18.95 -1.94 -24.47
CA PRO A 373 20.36 -2.28 -24.68
C PRO A 373 20.96 -1.66 -25.94
N GLU A 374 20.18 -1.53 -27.00
CA GLU A 374 20.58 -0.94 -28.27
C GLU A 374 20.92 0.56 -28.16
N GLU A 375 20.41 1.25 -27.12
CA GLU A 375 20.62 2.68 -26.86
C GLU A 375 21.69 2.95 -25.78
N ASP A 376 22.49 1.96 -25.43
CA ASP A 376 23.54 2.10 -24.40
C ASP A 376 24.50 3.26 -24.65
N ALA A 377 24.91 3.45 -25.90
CA ALA A 377 25.82 4.53 -26.28
C ALA A 377 25.20 5.90 -26.00
N PHE A 378 23.92 6.07 -26.30
CA PHE A 378 23.17 7.29 -26.02
C PHE A 378 23.01 7.52 -24.52
N THR A 379 22.64 6.48 -23.76
CA THR A 379 22.50 6.56 -22.30
C THR A 379 23.81 6.92 -21.60
N ARG A 380 24.95 6.33 -22.01
CA ARG A 380 26.27 6.70 -21.49
C ARG A 380 26.62 8.14 -21.83
N ASN A 381 26.34 8.61 -23.03
CA ASN A 381 26.55 10.00 -23.41
C ASN A 381 25.72 10.96 -22.55
N GLN A 382 24.42 10.65 -22.29
CA GLN A 382 23.59 11.45 -21.37
C GLN A 382 24.23 11.57 -19.97
N LEU A 383 24.77 10.47 -19.43
CA LEU A 383 25.40 10.42 -18.12
C LEU A 383 26.69 11.24 -18.04
N GLU A 384 27.54 11.18 -19.08
CA GLU A 384 28.80 11.95 -19.16
C GLU A 384 28.54 13.45 -19.34
N VAL A 385 27.59 13.80 -20.23
CA VAL A 385 27.13 15.18 -20.41
C VAL A 385 26.56 15.74 -19.11
N PHE A 386 25.73 14.96 -18.42
CA PHE A 386 25.18 15.35 -17.13
C PHE A 386 26.28 15.61 -16.10
N ARG A 387 27.25 14.69 -15.94
CA ARG A 387 28.36 14.85 -15.00
C ARG A 387 29.12 16.15 -15.26
N THR A 388 29.54 16.37 -16.50
CA THR A 388 30.29 17.58 -16.89
C THR A 388 29.48 18.85 -16.59
N THR A 389 28.17 18.82 -16.87
CA THR A 389 27.27 19.95 -16.65
C THR A 389 27.07 20.25 -15.16
N ALA A 390 26.89 19.20 -14.34
CA ALA A 390 26.71 19.32 -12.90
C ALA A 390 27.99 19.81 -12.22
N ASP A 391 29.17 19.37 -12.68
CA ASP A 391 30.47 19.85 -12.19
C ASP A 391 30.67 21.35 -12.53
N GLN A 392 30.36 21.75 -13.76
CA GLN A 392 30.36 23.17 -14.17
C GLN A 392 29.43 24.04 -13.32
N PHE A 393 28.22 23.56 -13.06
CA PHE A 393 27.26 24.23 -12.16
C PHE A 393 27.89 24.43 -10.77
N SER A 394 28.47 23.37 -10.19
CA SER A 394 29.04 23.35 -8.85
C SER A 394 30.24 24.31 -8.72
N GLU A 395 31.10 24.38 -9.75
CA GLU A 395 32.22 25.31 -9.81
C GLU A 395 31.77 26.77 -9.74
N ILE A 396 30.72 27.10 -10.52
CA ILE A 396 30.24 28.49 -10.62
C ILE A 396 29.43 28.88 -9.38
N VAL A 397 28.59 28.00 -8.84
CA VAL A 397 27.77 28.30 -7.67
C VAL A 397 28.56 28.32 -6.37
N GLY A 398 29.75 27.70 -6.33
CA GLY A 398 30.64 27.69 -5.18
C GLY A 398 30.34 26.66 -4.10
N TYR A 399 29.39 25.71 -4.36
CA TYR A 399 29.12 24.54 -3.54
C TYR A 399 28.64 23.39 -4.40
N ARG A 400 28.68 22.16 -3.86
CA ARG A 400 28.25 20.97 -4.59
C ARG A 400 26.86 20.52 -4.11
N PRO A 401 25.80 20.67 -4.94
CA PRO A 401 24.51 20.03 -4.67
C PRO A 401 24.59 18.50 -4.86
N LEU A 402 23.57 17.76 -4.45
CA LEU A 402 23.48 16.33 -4.73
C LEU A 402 23.23 16.07 -6.22
N TYR A 403 23.92 15.08 -6.78
CA TYR A 403 23.78 14.68 -8.18
C TYR A 403 22.93 13.41 -8.29
N HIS A 404 22.00 13.35 -9.23
CA HIS A 404 21.29 12.10 -9.54
C HIS A 404 20.83 12.02 -11.00
N ALA A 405 20.99 10.85 -11.61
CA ALA A 405 20.59 10.59 -12.99
C ALA A 405 19.77 9.31 -13.14
N LEU A 406 20.14 8.25 -12.41
CA LEU A 406 19.60 6.91 -12.62
C LEU A 406 18.16 6.81 -12.15
N ASN A 407 17.29 6.27 -13.03
CA ASN A 407 15.98 5.69 -12.72
C ASN A 407 16.16 4.19 -12.40
N THR A 408 15.08 3.43 -12.19
CA THR A 408 15.11 1.99 -11.93
C THR A 408 15.97 1.21 -12.94
N ALA A 409 15.72 1.39 -14.25
CA ALA A 409 16.50 0.74 -15.28
C ALA A 409 17.98 1.15 -15.28
N GLY A 410 18.24 2.43 -15.00
CA GLY A 410 19.60 2.94 -14.87
C GLY A 410 20.35 2.28 -13.72
N VAL A 411 19.71 2.04 -12.58
CA VAL A 411 20.33 1.33 -11.44
C VAL A 411 20.64 -0.12 -11.80
N GLU A 412 19.76 -0.80 -12.55
CA GLU A 412 19.97 -2.18 -12.96
C GLU A 412 21.12 -2.34 -13.96
N ARG A 413 21.32 -1.37 -14.86
CA ARG A 413 22.25 -1.50 -15.99
C ARG A 413 23.52 -0.64 -15.89
N PHE A 414 23.46 0.48 -15.16
CA PHE A 414 24.55 1.45 -15.07
C PHE A 414 24.88 1.85 -13.62
N PRO A 415 24.94 0.92 -12.64
CA PRO A 415 25.11 1.26 -11.22
C PRO A 415 26.40 2.05 -10.94
N GLN A 416 27.42 1.97 -11.78
CA GLN A 416 28.66 2.76 -11.67
C GLN A 416 28.45 4.27 -11.85
N TYR A 417 27.29 4.71 -12.36
CA TYR A 417 26.89 6.12 -12.46
C TYR A 417 25.85 6.52 -11.39
N ALA A 418 25.74 5.75 -10.32
CA ALA A 418 24.93 6.12 -9.17
C ALA A 418 25.61 7.20 -8.37
N PHE A 419 25.46 8.43 -8.77
CA PHE A 419 26.04 9.59 -8.09
C PHE A 419 25.66 9.64 -6.59
N ASP A 420 25.24 10.79 -6.06
CA ASP A 420 24.83 10.90 -4.65
C ASP A 420 23.47 10.26 -4.37
N CYS A 421 22.57 10.26 -5.39
CA CYS A 421 21.25 9.68 -5.26
C CYS A 421 20.83 8.92 -6.53
N VAL A 422 19.83 8.02 -6.36
CA VAL A 422 19.11 7.36 -7.46
C VAL A 422 17.61 7.52 -7.26
N ARG A 423 16.82 7.43 -8.34
CA ARG A 423 15.35 7.51 -8.30
C ARG A 423 14.75 6.15 -8.60
N LEU A 424 14.18 5.51 -7.59
CA LEU A 424 13.50 4.23 -7.71
C LEU A 424 11.99 4.44 -7.89
N GLY A 425 11.43 3.84 -8.91
CA GLY A 425 10.01 3.87 -9.22
C GLY A 425 9.44 2.46 -9.27
N ILE A 426 9.11 2.00 -10.48
CA ILE A 426 8.40 0.74 -10.72
C ILE A 426 9.09 -0.49 -10.13
N GLY A 427 10.40 -0.48 -9.99
CA GLY A 427 11.16 -1.57 -9.37
C GLY A 427 10.82 -1.78 -7.88
N LEU A 428 10.39 -0.75 -7.16
CA LEU A 428 9.92 -0.90 -5.78
C LEU A 428 8.68 -1.80 -5.70
N TYR A 429 7.87 -1.80 -6.75
CA TYR A 429 6.64 -2.61 -6.85
C TYR A 429 6.90 -4.01 -7.45
N GLY A 430 8.17 -4.40 -7.59
CA GLY A 430 8.55 -5.74 -8.05
C GLY A 430 8.55 -5.92 -9.57
N ILE A 431 8.51 -4.83 -10.33
CA ILE A 431 8.49 -4.85 -11.79
C ILE A 431 9.83 -4.31 -12.31
N SER A 432 10.61 -5.18 -12.93
CA SER A 432 11.90 -4.80 -13.49
C SER A 432 11.79 -4.42 -14.96
N PRO A 433 12.24 -3.23 -15.37
CA PRO A 433 12.34 -2.85 -16.76
C PRO A 433 13.32 -3.73 -17.56
N THR A 434 14.28 -4.38 -16.92
CA THR A 434 15.33 -5.19 -17.53
C THR A 434 15.16 -6.69 -17.29
N MET A 435 14.01 -7.12 -16.76
CA MET A 435 13.70 -8.52 -16.44
C MET A 435 14.58 -9.11 -15.31
N ASP A 436 15.02 -8.30 -14.36
CA ASP A 436 15.76 -8.77 -13.18
C ASP A 436 14.84 -9.68 -12.32
N LYS A 437 15.30 -10.88 -12.03
CA LYS A 437 14.53 -11.92 -11.34
C LYS A 437 14.61 -11.88 -9.82
N HIS A 438 15.38 -10.94 -9.26
CA HIS A 438 15.60 -10.84 -7.82
C HIS A 438 14.56 -9.95 -7.11
N LEU A 439 13.70 -9.28 -7.88
CA LEU A 439 12.62 -8.49 -7.30
C LEU A 439 11.47 -9.41 -6.88
N GLU A 440 10.89 -9.09 -5.74
CA GLU A 440 9.67 -9.73 -5.27
C GLU A 440 8.45 -8.99 -5.81
N PRO A 441 7.47 -9.69 -6.42
CA PRO A 441 6.21 -9.07 -6.85
C PRO A 441 5.48 -8.46 -5.64
N ALA A 442 5.31 -7.13 -5.65
CA ALA A 442 4.64 -6.43 -4.57
C ALA A 442 3.15 -6.17 -4.83
N VAL A 443 2.64 -6.48 -6.02
CA VAL A 443 1.26 -6.17 -6.41
C VAL A 443 0.58 -7.36 -7.07
N ARG A 444 -0.68 -7.63 -6.66
CA ARG A 444 -1.52 -8.69 -7.22
C ARG A 444 -2.96 -8.20 -7.34
N LEU A 445 -3.51 -8.21 -8.54
CA LEU A 445 -4.91 -7.88 -8.77
C LEU A 445 -5.73 -9.16 -8.89
N ARG A 446 -6.73 -9.30 -8.04
CA ARG A 446 -7.63 -10.46 -8.05
C ARG A 446 -9.09 -10.06 -7.96
N THR A 447 -9.93 -10.97 -8.39
CA THR A 447 -11.39 -10.89 -8.29
C THR A 447 -11.99 -12.29 -8.10
N THR A 448 -13.29 -12.44 -8.24
CA THR A 448 -13.98 -13.73 -8.14
C THR A 448 -14.80 -14.01 -9.40
N LEU A 449 -15.10 -15.28 -9.65
CA LEU A 449 -15.99 -15.69 -10.70
C LEU A 449 -17.45 -15.44 -10.26
N LEU A 450 -18.13 -14.48 -10.92
CA LEU A 450 -19.53 -14.11 -10.56
C LEU A 450 -20.55 -15.13 -11.04
N GLN A 451 -20.38 -15.59 -12.29
CA GLN A 451 -21.33 -16.48 -12.95
C GLN A 451 -20.61 -17.36 -13.96
N LYS A 452 -21.08 -18.56 -14.10
CA LYS A 452 -20.65 -19.53 -15.11
C LYS A 452 -21.83 -19.88 -16.03
N SER A 453 -21.60 -19.91 -17.35
CA SER A 453 -22.62 -20.21 -18.34
C SER A 453 -22.03 -21.02 -19.49
N TYR A 454 -22.83 -21.93 -20.07
CA TYR A 454 -22.48 -22.62 -21.31
C TYR A 454 -22.98 -21.83 -22.52
N ILE A 455 -22.15 -21.66 -23.53
CA ILE A 455 -22.45 -20.99 -24.80
C ILE A 455 -22.25 -21.97 -25.93
N SER A 456 -23.25 -22.10 -26.83
CA SER A 456 -23.12 -22.96 -28.01
C SER A 456 -22.22 -22.32 -29.08
N GLY A 457 -21.72 -23.16 -30.00
CA GLY A 457 -20.74 -22.71 -31.00
C GLY A 457 -21.24 -21.69 -32.04
N ASP A 458 -22.60 -21.57 -32.16
CA ASP A 458 -23.26 -20.61 -33.05
C ASP A 458 -23.62 -19.29 -32.34
N GLU A 459 -23.47 -19.22 -31.02
CA GLU A 459 -23.72 -18.01 -30.24
C GLU A 459 -22.54 -17.07 -30.22
N THR A 460 -22.85 -15.80 -29.94
CA THR A 460 -21.86 -14.73 -29.85
C THR A 460 -21.86 -14.09 -28.47
N ILE A 461 -20.69 -13.60 -28.01
CA ILE A 461 -20.49 -13.14 -26.64
C ILE A 461 -20.14 -11.64 -26.65
N GLY A 462 -20.83 -10.87 -25.80
CA GLY A 462 -20.53 -9.49 -25.46
C GLY A 462 -20.87 -8.45 -26.52
N TYR A 463 -20.51 -7.22 -26.24
CA TYR A 463 -20.80 -6.05 -27.10
C TYR A 463 -20.21 -6.18 -28.50
N GLY A 464 -21.02 -5.84 -29.49
CA GLY A 464 -20.65 -5.94 -30.91
C GLY A 464 -20.57 -7.38 -31.39
N ARG A 465 -20.99 -8.36 -30.57
CA ARG A 465 -20.99 -9.80 -30.92
C ARG A 465 -19.58 -10.31 -31.33
N ARG A 466 -18.53 -9.78 -30.67
CA ARG A 466 -17.14 -10.03 -31.08
C ARG A 466 -16.52 -11.28 -30.46
N GLY A 467 -17.10 -11.81 -29.39
CA GLY A 467 -16.64 -13.05 -28.74
C GLY A 467 -17.28 -14.28 -29.39
N HIS A 468 -16.48 -15.33 -29.59
CA HIS A 468 -16.92 -16.62 -30.14
C HIS A 468 -16.15 -17.76 -29.50
N LEU A 469 -16.86 -18.85 -29.19
CA LEU A 469 -16.29 -20.16 -28.87
C LEU A 469 -16.75 -21.13 -29.95
N THR A 470 -15.96 -21.32 -30.98
CA THR A 470 -16.36 -22.05 -32.22
C THR A 470 -16.85 -23.47 -32.00
N GLN A 471 -16.44 -24.12 -30.91
CA GLN A 471 -16.90 -25.46 -30.51
C GLN A 471 -17.94 -25.41 -29.38
N GLY A 472 -18.38 -24.20 -29.00
CA GLY A 472 -19.10 -24.00 -27.76
C GLY A 472 -18.19 -24.19 -26.56
N GLY A 473 -18.68 -23.89 -25.37
CA GLY A 473 -17.91 -24.06 -24.14
C GLY A 473 -18.46 -23.24 -22.98
N GLU A 474 -17.81 -23.36 -21.85
CA GLU A 474 -18.15 -22.61 -20.65
C GLU A 474 -17.43 -21.28 -20.63
N ILE A 475 -18.15 -20.23 -20.31
CA ILE A 475 -17.62 -18.90 -20.03
C ILE A 475 -17.84 -18.54 -18.57
N GLY A 476 -16.90 -17.74 -18.04
CA GLY A 476 -17.03 -17.10 -16.73
C GLY A 476 -17.24 -15.61 -16.88
N ILE A 477 -18.01 -15.02 -15.97
CA ILE A 477 -18.18 -13.57 -15.86
C ILE A 477 -17.47 -13.11 -14.61
N ILE A 478 -16.62 -12.09 -14.74
CA ILE A 478 -15.84 -11.51 -13.64
C ILE A 478 -16.18 -10.04 -13.46
N PRO A 479 -16.24 -9.51 -12.19
CA PRO A 479 -16.67 -8.15 -11.86
C PRO A 479 -15.53 -7.14 -11.98
N ILE A 480 -14.94 -7.04 -13.16
CA ILE A 480 -13.99 -6.00 -13.51
C ILE A 480 -14.16 -5.54 -14.95
N GLY A 481 -14.07 -4.24 -15.16
CA GLY A 481 -14.17 -3.64 -16.47
C GLY A 481 -13.31 -2.39 -16.61
N TYR A 482 -13.50 -1.65 -17.72
CA TYR A 482 -12.66 -0.48 -17.98
C TYR A 482 -12.92 0.69 -17.01
N ALA A 483 -14.06 0.72 -16.29
CA ALA A 483 -14.30 1.70 -15.24
C ALA A 483 -13.52 1.41 -13.94
N ASP A 484 -12.98 0.19 -13.81
CA ASP A 484 -12.04 -0.21 -12.77
C ASP A 484 -10.58 0.06 -13.15
N GLY A 485 -10.34 0.51 -14.40
CA GLY A 485 -9.02 0.64 -14.97
C GLY A 485 -8.53 -0.62 -15.71
N TYR A 486 -9.37 -1.66 -15.85
CA TYR A 486 -9.00 -2.84 -16.64
C TYR A 486 -9.03 -2.51 -18.13
N ASN A 487 -7.85 -2.45 -18.74
CA ASN A 487 -7.68 -1.86 -20.07
C ASN A 487 -8.51 -2.59 -21.14
N ARG A 488 -9.32 -1.83 -21.92
CA ARG A 488 -10.19 -2.39 -22.94
C ARG A 488 -9.44 -3.10 -24.08
N ARG A 489 -8.14 -2.84 -24.26
CA ARG A 489 -7.30 -3.57 -25.22
C ARG A 489 -7.10 -5.04 -24.86
N MET A 490 -7.39 -5.45 -23.61
CA MET A 490 -7.42 -6.87 -23.20
C MET A 490 -8.48 -7.71 -23.93
N SER A 491 -9.42 -7.07 -24.64
CA SER A 491 -10.52 -7.70 -25.36
C SER A 491 -10.08 -8.73 -26.41
N CYS A 492 -11.01 -9.66 -26.71
CA CYS A 492 -10.92 -10.60 -27.84
C CYS A 492 -9.66 -11.47 -27.81
N GLY A 493 -9.31 -12.03 -26.66
CA GLY A 493 -8.21 -12.98 -26.49
C GLY A 493 -6.82 -12.37 -26.42
N ARG A 494 -6.68 -11.03 -26.47
CA ARG A 494 -5.37 -10.39 -26.27
C ARG A 494 -4.90 -10.50 -24.82
N GLY A 495 -5.80 -10.27 -23.87
CA GLY A 495 -5.54 -10.47 -22.44
C GLY A 495 -6.09 -11.81 -21.95
N TRP A 496 -5.60 -12.22 -20.79
CA TRP A 496 -6.07 -13.41 -20.08
C TRP A 496 -6.00 -13.17 -18.57
N VAL A 497 -6.71 -14.00 -17.84
CA VAL A 497 -6.69 -14.12 -16.39
C VAL A 497 -6.26 -15.53 -15.99
N VAL A 498 -6.07 -15.77 -14.70
CA VAL A 498 -5.72 -17.10 -14.18
C VAL A 498 -6.80 -17.60 -13.23
N VAL A 499 -7.30 -18.79 -13.48
CA VAL A 499 -8.24 -19.53 -12.62
C VAL A 499 -7.62 -20.90 -12.35
N HIS A 500 -7.51 -21.30 -11.09
CA HIS A 500 -6.88 -22.56 -10.66
C HIS A 500 -5.48 -22.80 -11.32
N GLY A 501 -4.67 -21.73 -11.46
CA GLY A 501 -3.35 -21.80 -12.08
C GLY A 501 -3.35 -21.96 -13.61
N LYS A 502 -4.51 -21.89 -14.28
CA LYS A 502 -4.65 -22.01 -15.74
C LYS A 502 -5.02 -20.67 -16.38
N ARG A 503 -4.49 -20.41 -17.56
CA ARG A 503 -4.80 -19.18 -18.33
C ARG A 503 -6.18 -19.29 -18.97
N CYS A 504 -7.03 -18.31 -18.70
CA CYS A 504 -8.37 -18.16 -19.24
C CYS A 504 -8.43 -16.86 -20.06
N PRO A 505 -8.47 -16.91 -21.39
CA PRO A 505 -8.49 -15.72 -22.24
C PRO A 505 -9.76 -14.88 -22.05
N ILE A 506 -9.65 -13.56 -22.23
CA ILE A 506 -10.81 -12.65 -22.29
C ILE A 506 -11.57 -12.90 -23.58
N VAL A 507 -12.87 -13.21 -23.49
CA VAL A 507 -13.74 -13.44 -24.65
C VAL A 507 -14.63 -12.23 -24.92
N GLY A 508 -14.65 -11.79 -26.18
CA GLY A 508 -15.38 -10.59 -26.57
C GLY A 508 -14.76 -9.30 -26.03
N ASN A 509 -15.55 -8.27 -25.95
CA ASN A 509 -15.08 -6.96 -25.49
C ASN A 509 -15.15 -6.87 -23.96
N VAL A 510 -14.13 -6.28 -23.33
CA VAL A 510 -14.21 -5.81 -21.93
C VAL A 510 -15.31 -4.76 -21.84
N CYS A 511 -16.27 -4.96 -20.91
CA CYS A 511 -17.36 -4.05 -20.65
C CYS A 511 -16.98 -2.99 -19.60
N MET A 512 -17.94 -2.16 -19.18
CA MET A 512 -17.68 -1.10 -18.20
C MET A 512 -17.30 -1.67 -16.84
N ASP A 513 -18.07 -2.65 -16.34
CA ASP A 513 -17.97 -3.16 -14.98
C ASP A 513 -17.71 -4.68 -14.92
N THR A 514 -17.73 -5.38 -16.06
CA THR A 514 -17.54 -6.83 -16.15
C THR A 514 -16.79 -7.22 -17.40
N CYS A 515 -16.19 -8.40 -17.43
CA CYS A 515 -15.75 -9.04 -18.65
C CYS A 515 -15.98 -10.56 -18.60
N MET A 516 -15.93 -11.19 -19.77
CA MET A 516 -16.13 -12.62 -19.96
C MET A 516 -14.80 -13.31 -20.22
N ILE A 517 -14.63 -14.48 -19.65
CA ILE A 517 -13.43 -15.32 -19.79
C ILE A 517 -13.80 -16.70 -20.34
N ASP A 518 -12.92 -17.28 -21.14
CA ASP A 518 -13.06 -18.64 -21.63
C ASP A 518 -12.60 -19.65 -20.56
N LEU A 519 -13.49 -20.51 -20.07
CA LEU A 519 -13.22 -21.53 -19.08
C LEU A 519 -12.96 -22.92 -19.70
N SER A 520 -12.79 -23.03 -21.01
CA SER A 520 -12.56 -24.32 -21.68
C SER A 520 -11.36 -25.10 -21.14
N GLN A 521 -10.34 -24.39 -20.63
CA GLN A 521 -9.18 -25.01 -19.98
C GLN A 521 -9.37 -25.27 -18.48
N CYS A 522 -10.46 -24.77 -17.90
CA CYS A 522 -10.76 -24.83 -16.48
C CYS A 522 -12.23 -25.18 -16.20
N PRO A 523 -12.75 -26.33 -16.75
CA PRO A 523 -14.16 -26.70 -16.61
C PRO A 523 -14.58 -26.95 -15.16
N GLU A 524 -13.65 -27.25 -14.27
CA GLU A 524 -13.85 -27.42 -12.84
C GLU A 524 -14.14 -26.10 -12.07
N ALA A 525 -13.89 -24.94 -12.68
CA ALA A 525 -14.14 -23.64 -12.06
C ALA A 525 -15.61 -23.44 -11.67
N GLN A 526 -15.85 -22.84 -10.51
CA GLN A 526 -17.16 -22.58 -9.95
C GLN A 526 -17.35 -21.11 -9.60
N GLU A 527 -18.59 -20.68 -9.48
CA GLU A 527 -18.93 -19.33 -9.00
C GLU A 527 -18.36 -19.10 -7.59
N GLY A 528 -17.70 -17.99 -7.38
CA GLY A 528 -16.96 -17.65 -6.16
C GLY A 528 -15.48 -18.02 -6.16
N ASP A 529 -14.99 -18.76 -7.17
CA ASP A 529 -13.57 -19.08 -7.28
C ASP A 529 -12.72 -17.81 -7.54
N GLU A 530 -11.51 -17.81 -6.99
CA GLU A 530 -10.54 -16.73 -7.20
C GLU A 530 -10.10 -16.66 -8.66
N VAL A 531 -10.07 -15.44 -9.17
CA VAL A 531 -9.57 -15.11 -10.51
C VAL A 531 -8.45 -14.08 -10.37
N ILE A 532 -7.25 -14.43 -10.81
CA ILE A 532 -6.09 -13.54 -10.77
C ILE A 532 -5.96 -12.82 -12.12
N LEU A 533 -5.98 -11.49 -12.07
CA LEU A 533 -5.87 -10.67 -13.26
C LEU A 533 -4.41 -10.36 -13.62
N PHE A 534 -3.57 -10.08 -12.61
CA PHE A 534 -2.11 -10.03 -12.72
C PHE A 534 -1.43 -10.22 -11.36
N GLY A 535 -0.11 -10.43 -11.37
CA GLY A 535 0.70 -10.65 -10.17
C GLY A 535 0.90 -12.14 -9.83
N ASP A 536 0.64 -13.02 -10.79
CA ASP A 536 0.94 -14.45 -10.74
C ASP A 536 1.94 -14.82 -11.85
N LYS A 537 2.63 -15.95 -11.69
CA LYS A 537 3.59 -16.46 -12.69
C LYS A 537 2.98 -16.70 -14.08
N GLU A 538 1.68 -17.07 -14.13
CA GLU A 538 0.93 -17.31 -15.36
C GLU A 538 0.21 -16.04 -15.87
N ALA A 539 0.10 -14.99 -15.04
CA ALA A 539 -0.42 -13.67 -15.40
C ALA A 539 0.57 -12.58 -14.97
N ARG A 540 1.76 -12.62 -15.52
CA ARG A 540 2.76 -11.58 -15.27
C ARG A 540 2.31 -10.27 -15.94
N ILE A 541 2.40 -9.18 -15.21
CA ILE A 541 1.94 -7.88 -15.69
C ILE A 541 2.73 -7.43 -16.94
N GLU A 542 4.00 -7.79 -17.05
CA GLU A 542 4.84 -7.48 -18.19
C GLU A 542 4.38 -8.22 -19.47
N ASP A 543 3.91 -9.45 -19.32
CA ASP A 543 3.41 -10.24 -20.48
C ASP A 543 2.05 -9.70 -20.94
N LEU A 544 1.18 -9.33 -20.00
CA LEU A 544 -0.11 -8.70 -20.29
C LEU A 544 0.07 -7.32 -20.95
N ALA A 545 0.99 -6.50 -20.44
CA ALA A 545 1.30 -5.21 -21.04
C ALA A 545 1.79 -5.37 -22.48
N ARG A 546 2.72 -6.29 -22.73
CA ARG A 546 3.21 -6.60 -24.08
C ARG A 546 2.11 -7.10 -25.02
N ALA A 547 1.19 -7.92 -24.54
CA ALA A 547 0.09 -8.45 -25.33
C ALA A 547 -0.87 -7.37 -25.86
N ILE A 548 -0.92 -6.22 -25.19
CA ILE A 548 -1.80 -5.11 -25.59
C ILE A 548 -1.06 -3.85 -26.04
N ASP A 549 0.25 -3.96 -26.34
CA ASP A 549 1.13 -2.90 -26.81
C ASP A 549 1.19 -1.71 -25.83
N THR A 550 1.48 -2.00 -24.56
CA THR A 550 1.70 -1.00 -23.52
C THR A 550 2.79 -1.41 -22.54
N ILE A 551 2.92 -0.64 -21.45
CA ILE A 551 3.91 -0.86 -20.40
C ILE A 551 3.22 -1.20 -19.06
N PRO A 552 3.89 -1.95 -18.16
CA PRO A 552 3.32 -2.31 -16.85
C PRO A 552 2.86 -1.11 -16.00
N TYR A 553 3.53 0.04 -16.16
CA TYR A 553 3.18 1.29 -15.46
C TYR A 553 1.72 1.70 -15.70
N GLU A 554 1.25 1.64 -16.96
CA GLU A 554 -0.12 2.01 -17.33
C GLU A 554 -1.12 1.06 -16.66
N LEU A 555 -0.86 -0.25 -16.67
CA LEU A 555 -1.78 -1.24 -16.12
C LEU A 555 -2.03 -1.09 -14.61
N ILE A 556 -1.04 -0.60 -13.86
CA ILE A 556 -1.21 -0.37 -12.42
C ILE A 556 -1.77 1.02 -12.15
N ALA A 557 -1.22 2.06 -12.82
CA ALA A 557 -1.58 3.45 -12.57
C ALA A 557 -3.03 3.78 -12.98
N ASP A 558 -3.58 3.05 -13.94
CA ASP A 558 -4.95 3.24 -14.42
C ASP A 558 -6.02 2.65 -13.48
N LEU A 559 -5.62 1.86 -12.46
CA LEU A 559 -6.58 1.25 -11.53
C LEU A 559 -7.35 2.32 -10.77
N ALA A 560 -8.68 2.32 -10.99
CA ALA A 560 -9.58 3.29 -10.42
C ALA A 560 -9.62 3.20 -8.88
N PRO A 561 -9.93 4.30 -8.18
CA PRO A 561 -10.03 4.32 -6.71
C PRO A 561 -11.07 3.35 -6.13
N ARG A 562 -12.08 2.94 -6.92
CA ARG A 562 -13.11 1.98 -6.49
C ARG A 562 -12.59 0.54 -6.36
N VAL A 563 -11.45 0.18 -6.98
CA VAL A 563 -10.76 -1.08 -6.71
C VAL A 563 -10.14 -0.98 -5.32
N ARG A 564 -10.55 -1.84 -4.41
CA ARG A 564 -10.05 -1.82 -3.03
C ARG A 564 -8.57 -2.20 -2.99
N ARG A 565 -7.74 -1.41 -2.28
CA ARG A 565 -6.36 -1.75 -1.96
C ARG A 565 -6.32 -2.45 -0.62
N VAL A 566 -5.59 -3.56 -0.54
CA VAL A 566 -5.38 -4.34 0.69
C VAL A 566 -3.88 -4.49 0.88
N TYR A 567 -3.38 -4.00 2.01
CA TYR A 567 -1.95 -3.96 2.29
C TYR A 567 -1.58 -5.08 3.25
N TYR A 568 -0.51 -5.79 2.91
CA TYR A 568 0.08 -6.82 3.75
C TYR A 568 1.44 -6.36 4.24
N GLN A 569 1.69 -6.60 5.53
CA GLN A 569 2.98 -6.40 6.16
C GLN A 569 3.18 -7.50 7.19
N ASN A 570 4.19 -8.35 7.05
CA ASN A 570 4.52 -9.44 7.97
C ASN A 570 5.35 -8.99 9.18
#